data_1c5fbd9aaa3c3a133559f1c618e9f739
#
_entry.id   1c5fbd9aaa3c3a133559f1c618e9f739
#
_cell.length_a   1.000
_cell.length_b   1.000
_cell.length_c   1.000
_cell.angle_alpha   90.00
_cell.angle_beta   90.00
_cell.angle_gamma   90.00
#
_symmetry.space_group_name_H-M   'P 1'
#
loop_
_entity.id
_entity.type
_entity.pdbx_description
1 polymer ?
#
loop_
_entity_poly.entity_id
_entity_poly.type
_entity_poly.pdbx_seq_one_letter_code
_entity_poly.pdbx_strand_id
1 'polypeptide(L)'
;MANLAVKVADLDAACAYYERAGAEIRDRMEWNGAERADVLLGPVQITLFTRAIYEDAVDLPAEGFLHPALFTDDLDAELDRHTRSGHEVVFGPEIVEGPFGRRRIAFVSAPGGIRLEFMEQLEPDPDTHADGKGSA
;
A
#
# COMPACT_ATOMS: atom_id res chain seq x y z
N MET A 1 -2.19 5.44 9.93
CA MET A 1 -1.97 3.99 10.02
C MET A 1 -1.10 3.53 8.86
N ALA A 2 -0.14 2.72 9.14
CA ALA A 2 0.77 2.25 8.10
C ALA A 2 0.46 0.80 7.74
N ASN A 3 0.83 0.41 6.53
CA ASN A 3 0.82 -0.99 6.14
C ASN A 3 2.11 -1.31 5.39
N LEU A 4 2.39 -2.61 5.30
CA LEU A 4 3.53 -3.12 4.56
C LEU A 4 3.03 -3.78 3.31
N ALA A 5 3.56 -3.41 2.16
CA ALA A 5 3.20 -4.04 0.89
C ALA A 5 4.19 -5.14 0.57
N VAL A 6 3.68 -6.30 0.18
CA VAL A 6 4.48 -7.48 -0.11
C VAL A 6 3.98 -8.08 -1.42
N LYS A 7 4.90 -8.45 -2.29
CA LYS A 7 4.57 -9.12 -3.55
C LYS A 7 4.62 -10.63 -3.35
N VAL A 8 3.58 -11.32 -3.80
CA VAL A 8 3.49 -12.77 -3.74
C VAL A 8 3.17 -13.32 -5.12
N ALA A 9 3.70 -14.50 -5.42
CA ALA A 9 3.43 -15.14 -6.69
C ALA A 9 2.05 -15.82 -6.71
N ASP A 10 1.63 -16.34 -5.56
CA ASP A 10 0.39 -17.10 -5.43
C ASP A 10 -0.41 -16.55 -4.25
N LEU A 11 -1.44 -15.78 -4.56
CA LEU A 11 -2.25 -15.14 -3.51
C LEU A 11 -3.00 -16.18 -2.68
N ASP A 12 -3.50 -17.26 -3.30
CA ASP A 12 -4.22 -18.30 -2.57
C ASP A 12 -3.32 -18.93 -1.50
N ALA A 13 -2.10 -19.29 -1.88
CA ALA A 13 -1.17 -19.92 -0.96
C ALA A 13 -0.77 -18.97 0.17
N ALA A 14 -0.55 -17.70 -0.17
CA ALA A 14 -0.17 -16.70 0.84
C ALA A 14 -1.30 -16.47 1.84
N CYS A 15 -2.53 -16.29 1.36
CA CYS A 15 -3.68 -16.10 2.23
C CYS A 15 -3.90 -17.30 3.14
N ALA A 16 -3.78 -18.50 2.60
CA ALA A 16 -3.93 -19.72 3.41
C ALA A 16 -2.88 -19.79 4.51
N TYR A 17 -1.65 -19.41 4.21
CA TYR A 17 -0.60 -19.38 5.22
C TYR A 17 -0.95 -18.42 6.36
N TYR A 18 -1.36 -17.20 6.00
CA TYR A 18 -1.63 -16.19 7.02
C TYR A 18 -2.88 -16.52 7.84
N GLU A 19 -3.90 -17.12 7.23
CA GLU A 19 -5.07 -17.57 7.97
C GLU A 19 -4.70 -18.61 9.01
N ARG A 20 -3.84 -19.56 8.65
CA ARG A 20 -3.34 -20.56 9.60
C ARG A 20 -2.52 -19.93 10.72
N ALA A 21 -1.88 -18.80 10.43
CA ALA A 21 -1.10 -18.06 11.43
C ALA A 21 -1.98 -17.21 12.33
N GLY A 22 -3.30 -17.19 12.11
CA GLY A 22 -4.24 -16.44 12.94
C GLY A 22 -4.60 -15.08 12.41
N ALA A 23 -4.22 -14.75 11.18
CA ALA A 23 -4.54 -13.46 10.61
C ALA A 23 -5.97 -13.42 10.07
N GLU A 24 -6.52 -12.23 9.99
CA GLU A 24 -7.78 -11.97 9.29
C GLU A 24 -7.45 -11.49 7.88
N ILE A 25 -8.15 -12.04 6.88
CA ILE A 25 -7.97 -11.63 5.49
C ILE A 25 -9.17 -10.77 5.09
N ARG A 26 -8.90 -9.60 4.49
CA ARG A 26 -9.92 -8.67 4.03
C ARG A 26 -9.64 -8.20 2.62
N ASP A 27 -10.68 -7.72 1.96
CA ASP A 27 -10.59 -7.00 0.68
C ASP A 27 -9.75 -7.75 -0.34
N ARG A 28 -9.99 -9.05 -0.42
CA ARG A 28 -9.32 -9.90 -1.39
C ARG A 28 -10.05 -9.78 -2.72
N MET A 29 -9.37 -9.25 -3.72
CA MET A 29 -10.00 -8.96 -5.00
C MET A 29 -8.98 -8.68 -6.08
N GLU A 30 -9.45 -8.58 -7.32
CA GLU A 30 -8.66 -8.00 -8.38
C GLU A 30 -8.66 -6.49 -8.24
N TRP A 31 -7.51 -5.88 -8.47
CA TRP A 31 -7.39 -4.45 -8.38
C TRP A 31 -6.20 -3.99 -9.21
N ASN A 32 -6.47 -3.03 -10.11
CA ASN A 32 -5.42 -2.37 -10.90
C ASN A 32 -4.54 -3.36 -11.67
N GLY A 33 -5.16 -4.38 -12.27
CA GLY A 33 -4.43 -5.36 -13.06
C GLY A 33 -3.70 -6.41 -12.27
N ALA A 34 -3.97 -6.50 -10.98
CA ALA A 34 -3.34 -7.46 -10.09
C ALA A 34 -4.40 -8.07 -9.18
N GLU A 35 -4.00 -9.03 -8.36
CA GLU A 35 -4.82 -9.49 -7.25
C GLU A 35 -4.23 -8.94 -5.96
N ARG A 36 -5.10 -8.62 -5.01
CA ARG A 36 -4.67 -8.07 -3.73
C ARG A 36 -5.46 -8.65 -2.57
N ALA A 37 -4.90 -8.56 -1.37
CA ALA A 37 -5.60 -8.89 -0.13
C ALA A 37 -4.93 -8.15 1.02
N ASP A 38 -5.72 -7.73 2.01
CA ASP A 38 -5.20 -7.19 3.25
C ASP A 38 -5.13 -8.30 4.28
N VAL A 39 -3.99 -8.40 4.94
CA VAL A 39 -3.75 -9.36 6.01
C VAL A 39 -3.59 -8.60 7.31
N LEU A 40 -4.47 -8.87 8.27
CA LEU A 40 -4.40 -8.24 9.59
C LEU A 40 -3.83 -9.25 10.56
N LEU A 41 -2.61 -9.00 11.01
CA LEU A 41 -1.89 -9.91 11.89
C LEU A 41 -1.46 -9.12 13.12
N GLY A 42 -2.23 -9.24 14.20
CA GLY A 42 -2.04 -8.41 15.38
C GLY A 42 -2.24 -6.94 15.01
N PRO A 43 -1.33 -6.04 15.40
CA PRO A 43 -1.45 -4.63 15.06
C PRO A 43 -0.92 -4.27 13.67
N VAL A 44 -0.44 -5.25 12.91
CA VAL A 44 0.22 -5.01 11.62
C VAL A 44 -0.73 -5.34 10.49
N GLN A 45 -0.79 -4.46 9.51
CA GLN A 45 -1.47 -4.74 8.25
C GLN A 45 -0.44 -4.98 7.18
N ILE A 46 -0.54 -6.11 6.51
CA ILE A 46 0.26 -6.44 5.34
C ILE A 46 -0.69 -6.48 4.16
N THR A 47 -0.38 -5.72 3.12
CA THR A 47 -1.16 -5.81 1.88
C THR A 47 -0.37 -6.65 0.88
N LEU A 48 -0.98 -7.74 0.46
CA LEU A 48 -0.39 -8.65 -0.51
C LEU A 48 -0.83 -8.23 -1.90
N PHE A 49 0.12 -8.24 -2.84
CA PHE A 49 -0.15 -7.96 -4.25
C PHE A 49 0.54 -9.01 -5.11
N THR A 50 -0.11 -9.41 -6.19
CA THR A 50 0.58 -10.25 -7.18
C THR A 50 1.41 -9.40 -8.13
N ARG A 51 1.18 -8.06 -8.14
CA ARG A 51 1.90 -7.14 -9.00
C ARG A 51 1.89 -5.75 -8.34
N ALA A 52 3.05 -5.10 -8.32
CA ALA A 52 3.15 -3.75 -7.77
C ALA A 52 2.63 -2.72 -8.78
N ILE A 53 2.06 -1.62 -8.28
CA ILE A 53 1.57 -0.55 -9.15
C ILE A 53 2.69 0.05 -10.00
N TYR A 54 3.92 0.02 -9.52
CA TYR A 54 5.09 0.53 -10.25
C TYR A 54 5.88 -0.58 -10.94
N GLU A 55 5.28 -1.74 -11.14
CA GLU A 55 5.97 -2.93 -11.66
C GLU A 55 6.69 -2.67 -12.98
N ASP A 56 6.09 -1.87 -13.85
CA ASP A 56 6.66 -1.59 -15.16
C ASP A 56 7.82 -0.60 -15.11
N ALA A 57 7.98 0.09 -14.00
CA ALA A 57 9.01 1.12 -13.87
C ALA A 57 10.28 0.63 -13.20
N VAL A 58 10.24 -0.51 -12.55
CA VAL A 58 11.38 -1.04 -11.80
C VAL A 58 11.47 -2.54 -11.99
N ASP A 59 12.66 -3.07 -11.72
CA ASP A 59 12.95 -4.49 -11.80
C ASP A 59 12.69 -5.11 -10.44
N LEU A 60 11.72 -6.03 -10.36
CA LEU A 60 11.33 -6.63 -9.10
C LEU A 60 11.47 -8.15 -9.16
N PRO A 61 11.84 -8.77 -8.05
CA PRO A 61 11.77 -10.24 -7.95
C PRO A 61 10.31 -10.71 -7.96
N ALA A 62 10.11 -12.00 -8.13
CA ALA A 62 8.76 -12.59 -8.15
C ALA A 62 8.05 -12.42 -6.82
N GLU A 63 8.78 -12.43 -5.73
CA GLU A 63 8.22 -12.30 -4.38
C GLU A 63 9.14 -11.46 -3.52
N GLY A 64 8.55 -10.77 -2.55
CA GLY A 64 9.33 -10.06 -1.56
C GLY A 64 8.65 -8.79 -1.08
N PHE A 65 9.31 -8.16 -0.15
CA PHE A 65 8.85 -6.88 0.40
C PHE A 65 8.88 -5.81 -0.69
N LEU A 66 7.82 -5.01 -0.77
CA LEU A 66 7.75 -3.91 -1.72
C LEU A 66 8.06 -2.57 -1.06
N HIS A 67 7.26 -2.17 -0.09
CA HIS A 67 7.41 -0.85 0.54
C HIS A 67 6.52 -0.73 1.77
N PRO A 68 6.88 0.14 2.72
CA PRO A 68 5.94 0.57 3.75
C PRO A 68 5.07 1.69 3.19
N ALA A 69 3.85 1.80 3.70
CA ALA A 69 2.91 2.83 3.28
C ALA A 69 2.45 3.63 4.50
N LEU A 70 2.45 4.94 4.37
CA LEU A 70 2.14 5.87 5.44
C LEU A 70 1.05 6.83 4.99
N PHE A 71 0.15 7.20 5.91
CA PHE A 71 -0.82 8.24 5.62
C PHE A 71 -0.22 9.61 5.88
N THR A 72 -0.66 10.57 5.10
CA THR A 72 -0.35 11.99 5.30
C THR A 72 -1.59 12.80 5.07
N ASP A 73 -1.68 13.95 5.73
CA ASP A 73 -2.77 14.91 5.50
C ASP A 73 -2.45 15.84 4.34
N ASP A 74 -1.20 15.89 3.89
CA ASP A 74 -0.76 16.82 2.86
C ASP A 74 0.36 16.17 2.05
N LEU A 75 -0.03 15.51 0.96
CA LEU A 75 0.93 14.80 0.12
C LEU A 75 1.95 15.74 -0.50
N ASP A 76 1.51 16.90 -0.97
CA ASP A 76 2.44 17.83 -1.62
C ASP A 76 3.53 18.29 -0.66
N ALA A 77 3.17 18.56 0.61
CA ALA A 77 4.16 18.94 1.60
C ALA A 77 5.15 17.83 1.90
N GLU A 78 4.65 16.57 1.96
CA GLU A 78 5.53 15.43 2.15
C GLU A 78 6.52 15.29 1.00
N LEU A 79 6.04 15.37 -0.22
CA LEU A 79 6.91 15.23 -1.39
C LEU A 79 7.94 16.35 -1.44
N ASP A 80 7.51 17.58 -1.15
CA ASP A 80 8.41 18.72 -1.14
C ASP A 80 9.52 18.54 -0.09
N ARG A 81 9.16 18.07 1.09
CA ARG A 81 10.14 17.83 2.15
C ARG A 81 11.18 16.80 1.74
N HIS A 82 10.74 15.72 1.08
CA HIS A 82 11.67 14.66 0.65
C HIS A 82 12.55 15.12 -0.49
N THR A 83 12.02 15.83 -1.46
CA THR A 83 12.83 16.32 -2.59
C THR A 83 13.86 17.34 -2.13
N ARG A 84 13.51 18.20 -1.18
CA ARG A 84 14.47 19.14 -0.62
C ARG A 84 15.57 18.44 0.19
N SER A 85 15.30 17.25 0.68
CA SER A 85 16.30 16.45 1.39
C SER A 85 17.15 15.60 0.46
N GLY A 86 16.99 15.74 -0.84
CA GLY A 86 17.80 15.02 -1.81
C GLY A 86 17.22 13.68 -2.26
N HIS A 87 15.98 13.40 -1.93
CA HIS A 87 15.32 12.17 -2.37
C HIS A 87 14.40 12.46 -3.55
N GLU A 88 14.07 11.41 -4.30
CA GLU A 88 13.31 11.56 -5.53
C GLU A 88 11.93 10.97 -5.41
N VAL A 89 10.96 11.59 -6.08
CA VAL A 89 9.66 10.97 -6.32
C VAL A 89 9.87 9.95 -7.43
N VAL A 90 9.64 8.69 -7.12
CA VAL A 90 9.89 7.61 -8.09
C VAL A 90 8.62 7.15 -8.78
N PHE A 91 7.45 7.51 -8.27
CA PHE A 91 6.17 7.19 -8.90
C PHE A 91 5.10 8.13 -8.36
N GLY A 92 4.21 8.60 -9.24
CA GLY A 92 3.12 9.48 -8.85
C GLY A 92 3.54 10.94 -8.77
N PRO A 93 2.69 11.83 -8.20
CA PRO A 93 1.40 11.53 -7.56
C PRO A 93 0.35 11.03 -8.52
N GLU A 94 -0.47 10.09 -8.06
CA GLU A 94 -1.59 9.57 -8.83
C GLU A 94 -2.78 9.36 -7.92
N ILE A 95 -3.98 9.47 -8.49
CA ILE A 95 -5.20 9.17 -7.77
C ILE A 95 -5.56 7.72 -8.06
N VAL A 96 -5.83 6.96 -7.00
CA VAL A 96 -6.25 5.56 -7.10
C VAL A 96 -7.56 5.39 -6.35
N GLU A 97 -8.37 4.44 -6.81
CA GLU A 97 -9.63 4.09 -6.18
C GLU A 97 -9.65 2.59 -5.94
N GLY A 98 -10.26 2.19 -4.85
CA GLY A 98 -10.35 0.79 -4.50
C GLY A 98 -11.24 0.60 -3.29
N PRO A 99 -11.15 -0.56 -2.61
CA PRO A 99 -11.97 -0.82 -1.42
C PRO A 99 -11.72 0.18 -0.29
N PHE A 100 -10.58 0.87 -0.35
CA PHE A 100 -10.19 1.87 0.63
C PHE A 100 -10.74 3.26 0.34
N GLY A 101 -11.55 3.43 -0.72
CA GLY A 101 -12.05 4.73 -1.15
C GLY A 101 -11.15 5.33 -2.22
N ARG A 102 -10.96 6.63 -2.15
CA ARG A 102 -10.20 7.37 -3.16
C ARG A 102 -8.98 8.01 -2.50
N ARG A 103 -7.81 7.77 -3.06
CA ARG A 103 -6.54 8.24 -2.51
C ARG A 103 -5.66 8.85 -3.57
N ARG A 104 -4.84 9.80 -3.14
CA ARG A 104 -3.75 10.32 -3.95
C ARG A 104 -2.47 9.77 -3.35
N ILE A 105 -1.65 9.11 -4.17
CA ILE A 105 -0.48 8.40 -3.66
C ILE A 105 0.78 8.80 -4.41
N ALA A 106 1.92 8.65 -3.77
CA ALA A 106 3.22 8.81 -4.40
C ALA A 106 4.25 7.97 -3.66
N PHE A 107 5.31 7.62 -4.35
CA PHE A 107 6.42 6.86 -3.79
C PHE A 107 7.68 7.69 -3.91
N VAL A 108 8.47 7.71 -2.85
CA VAL A 108 9.75 8.42 -2.83
C VAL A 108 10.86 7.44 -2.50
N SER A 109 12.06 7.72 -3.02
CA SER A 109 13.24 6.96 -2.63
C SER A 109 13.62 7.34 -1.20
N ALA A 110 14.15 6.36 -0.45
CA ALA A 110 14.53 6.57 0.93
C ALA A 110 15.85 5.85 1.21
N PRO A 111 16.56 6.23 2.29
CA PRO A 111 17.80 5.55 2.63
C PRO A 111 17.59 4.06 2.80
N GLY A 112 18.60 3.29 2.40
CA GLY A 112 18.52 1.84 2.46
C GLY A 112 17.99 1.21 1.18
N GLY A 113 17.81 2.02 0.12
CA GLY A 113 17.35 1.50 -1.16
C GLY A 113 15.89 1.12 -1.17
N ILE A 114 15.10 1.65 -0.26
CA ILE A 114 13.66 1.35 -0.19
C ILE A 114 12.85 2.46 -0.82
N ARG A 115 11.59 2.16 -1.09
CA ARG A 115 10.60 3.15 -1.47
C ARG A 115 9.65 3.35 -0.31
N LEU A 116 9.25 4.60 -0.08
CA LEU A 116 8.19 4.90 0.88
C LEU A 116 6.98 5.36 0.10
N GLU A 117 5.83 4.80 0.43
CA GLU A 117 4.58 5.28 -0.13
C GLU A 117 3.94 6.25 0.84
N PHE A 118 3.48 7.40 0.33
CA PHE A 118 2.63 8.31 1.08
C PHE A 118 1.25 8.33 0.45
N MET A 119 0.23 8.27 1.30
CA MET A 119 -1.16 8.19 0.87
C MET A 119 -1.95 9.30 1.51
N GLU A 120 -2.63 10.10 0.69
CA GLU A 120 -3.55 11.12 1.18
C GLU A 120 -4.96 10.66 0.86
N GLN A 121 -5.78 10.49 1.90
CA GLN A 121 -7.15 10.03 1.73
C GLN A 121 -7.98 11.19 1.21
N LEU A 122 -8.55 11.05 0.01
CA LEU A 122 -9.37 12.09 -0.61
C LEU A 122 -10.83 11.90 -0.28
N GLU A 123 -11.28 10.65 -0.28
CA GLU A 123 -12.63 10.30 0.08
C GLU A 123 -12.57 9.09 0.98
N PRO A 124 -13.42 9.03 2.01
CA PRO A 124 -13.32 7.93 2.96
C PRO A 124 -13.63 6.59 2.31
N ASP A 125 -13.07 5.55 2.92
CA ASP A 125 -13.43 4.18 2.61
C ASP A 125 -14.93 4.02 2.84
N PRO A 126 -15.69 3.49 1.87
CA PRO A 126 -17.13 3.32 2.04
C PRO A 126 -17.52 2.48 3.24
N ASP A 127 -16.66 1.60 3.69
CA ASP A 127 -16.94 0.71 4.82
C ASP A 127 -16.63 1.34 6.17
N THR A 128 -16.13 2.56 6.21
CA THR A 128 -15.67 3.18 7.45
C THR A 128 -16.57 4.27 7.96
N HIS A 129 -17.42 4.81 7.12
CA HIS A 129 -18.20 5.98 7.45
C HIS A 129 -19.20 5.72 8.58
N ALA A 130 -19.65 4.51 8.74
CA ALA A 130 -20.70 4.19 9.70
C ALA A 130 -20.27 4.49 11.12
N ASP A 131 -19.03 4.20 11.45
CA ASP A 131 -18.50 4.42 12.79
C ASP A 131 -17.38 5.44 12.81
N GLY A 132 -17.03 5.94 11.66
CA GLY A 132 -16.07 7.03 11.52
C GLY A 132 -14.66 6.67 11.88
N LYS A 133 -14.36 5.44 12.12
CA LYS A 133 -13.03 5.11 12.59
C LYS A 133 -12.16 4.49 11.54
N GLY A 134 -12.74 4.01 10.51
CA GLY A 134 -11.96 3.30 9.55
C GLY A 134 -10.95 4.15 8.86
N SER A 135 -11.08 5.40 8.98
CA SER A 135 -10.08 6.32 8.48
C SER A 135 -8.70 5.96 8.95
N ALA A 136 -8.64 5.21 9.96
CA ALA A 136 -7.35 4.85 10.46
C ALA A 136 -6.49 4.18 9.43
#